data_a5ceb110f2efaf4b50b96a51c613fd2b
#
_entry.id   a5ceb110f2efaf4b50b96a51c613fd2b
#
_cell.length_a   1.000
_cell.length_b   1.000
_cell.length_c   1.000
_cell.angle_alpha   90.00
_cell.angle_beta   90.00
_cell.angle_gamma   90.00
#
_symmetry.space_group_name_H-M   'P 1'
#
loop_
_entity.id
_entity.type
_entity.pdbx_description
1 polymer ?
#
loop_
_entity_poly.entity_id
_entity_poly.type
_entity_poly.pdbx_seq_one_letter_code
_entity_poly.pdbx_strand_id
1 'polypeptide(L)'
;MRLEFDDGTLVLHDAPETVPYAEWDDRVDEYRAQAYRYRALLDWAGHWTDSDGQATLQDGFTHDIEDAARAYPDLALTPALQIEPRDYQQAALDAWRAHGRQGSVVLPTGSGKTFLGLQAIADAGVSALVVTPTIDLMNQWHATLTNAFGAQLTDDIGVLGGGSHQIGAVTVTTYDSAYRYINEYGDQFGLLITDETHHLAAETYLQIPEMTIAPSRLGLTATYERADGREELLEDRMGPVVYKEAVDNLAGEFLSEYETIQMSVELTSEERTEYDEEYQIYRDYVDSHDFDLWKEQGYAEFLKRTSYDTQGRRALIAKQRAERIARTATKKLDTLDNLLKRHHDDRVIVFTANNDFAYDISREFILPCITHQTDTDERTEILERFRSGEYSMLATSQVLDEGIDVPAANVGIILSGSASKRQYAQRLGRILRPTNDRQPARLYEIITTDTMETYVSQRRRDGVSSSADS
;
A
#
# COMPACT_ATOMS: atom_id res chain seq x y z
N MET A 1 3.30 34.62 21.67
CA MET A 1 2.41 33.50 21.30
C MET A 1 3.06 32.19 21.73
N ARG A 2 2.32 31.29 22.39
CA ARG A 2 2.81 29.95 22.75
C ARG A 2 1.96 28.90 22.03
N LEU A 3 2.62 27.94 21.38
CA LEU A 3 1.98 26.79 20.73
C LEU A 3 1.97 25.63 21.72
N GLU A 4 0.83 24.97 21.89
CA GLU A 4 0.69 23.77 22.72
C GLU A 4 -0.13 22.72 21.96
N PHE A 5 0.31 21.47 22.02
CA PHE A 5 -0.46 20.35 21.43
C PHE A 5 -1.51 19.88 22.42
N ASP A 6 -2.75 19.76 21.94
CA ASP A 6 -3.88 19.31 22.75
C ASP A 6 -4.82 18.45 21.90
N ASP A 7 -4.88 17.15 22.23
CA ASP A 7 -5.79 16.17 21.65
C ASP A 7 -5.89 16.21 20.12
N GLY A 8 -4.73 16.16 19.43
CA GLY A 8 -4.63 16.15 17.97
C GLY A 8 -4.77 17.52 17.30
N THR A 9 -4.74 18.59 18.06
CA THR A 9 -4.80 19.98 17.58
C THR A 9 -3.72 20.84 18.24
N LEU A 10 -3.57 22.07 17.76
CA LEU A 10 -2.69 23.08 18.34
C LEU A 10 -3.55 24.17 19.00
N VAL A 11 -3.27 24.47 20.26
CA VAL A 11 -3.80 25.65 20.97
C VAL A 11 -2.75 26.74 20.91
N LEU A 12 -3.19 27.94 20.55
CA LEU A 12 -2.35 29.12 20.35
C LEU A 12 -2.68 30.15 21.42
N HIS A 13 -1.89 30.15 22.51
CA HIS A 13 -2.04 31.11 23.60
C HIS A 13 -1.46 32.47 23.23
N ASP A 14 -2.14 33.53 23.60
CA ASP A 14 -1.76 34.92 23.32
C ASP A 14 -1.51 35.17 21.81
N ALA A 15 -2.32 34.55 20.95
CA ALA A 15 -2.17 34.67 19.52
C ALA A 15 -2.78 35.99 18.99
N PRO A 16 -2.19 36.61 17.93
CA PRO A 16 -2.80 37.78 17.29
C PRO A 16 -4.06 37.38 16.53
N GLU A 17 -5.02 38.30 16.39
CA GLU A 17 -6.29 38.10 15.66
C GLU A 17 -6.12 37.67 14.19
N THR A 18 -4.93 37.85 13.61
CA THR A 18 -4.63 37.58 12.20
C THR A 18 -3.82 36.31 11.96
N VAL A 19 -3.76 35.40 12.95
CA VAL A 19 -3.01 34.15 12.80
C VAL A 19 -3.65 33.27 11.71
N PRO A 20 -2.90 32.80 10.71
CA PRO A 20 -3.45 31.95 9.66
C PRO A 20 -3.75 30.53 10.16
N TYR A 21 -4.66 29.83 9.49
CA TYR A 21 -4.99 28.42 9.74
C TYR A 21 -5.59 28.13 11.12
N ALA A 22 -5.85 29.13 11.96
CA ALA A 22 -6.44 28.98 13.27
C ALA A 22 -7.80 29.65 13.36
N GLU A 23 -8.70 29.06 14.11
CA GLU A 23 -10.03 29.56 14.42
C GLU A 23 -10.18 29.76 15.91
N TRP A 24 -10.98 30.75 16.31
CA TRP A 24 -11.28 31.00 17.71
C TRP A 24 -12.13 29.87 18.28
N ASP A 25 -11.72 29.30 19.40
CA ASP A 25 -12.46 28.25 20.11
C ASP A 25 -13.00 28.78 21.44
N ASP A 26 -14.30 29.10 21.47
CA ASP A 26 -14.99 29.61 22.67
C ASP A 26 -14.93 28.68 23.91
N ARG A 27 -14.60 27.40 23.70
CA ARG A 27 -14.51 26.41 24.79
C ARG A 27 -13.25 26.59 25.64
N VAL A 28 -12.18 27.09 25.03
CA VAL A 28 -10.88 27.30 25.68
C VAL A 28 -10.48 28.78 25.74
N ASP A 29 -11.25 29.67 25.09
CA ASP A 29 -10.99 31.12 25.00
C ASP A 29 -9.63 31.43 24.33
N GLU A 30 -9.28 30.65 23.31
CA GLU A 30 -8.00 30.71 22.61
C GLU A 30 -8.19 30.34 21.11
N TYR A 31 -7.20 30.63 20.27
CA TYR A 31 -7.17 30.13 18.91
C TYR A 31 -6.76 28.67 18.85
N ARG A 32 -7.38 27.90 17.96
CA ARG A 32 -7.08 26.49 17.73
C ARG A 32 -6.84 26.23 16.23
N ALA A 33 -5.80 25.44 15.92
CA ALA A 33 -5.47 24.99 14.58
C ALA A 33 -5.36 23.46 14.52
N GLN A 34 -5.51 22.90 13.33
CA GLN A 34 -5.23 21.47 13.13
C GLN A 34 -3.73 21.20 13.26
N ALA A 35 -3.34 20.08 13.88
CA ALA A 35 -1.95 19.78 14.20
C ALA A 35 -1.04 19.76 12.97
N TYR A 36 -1.51 19.30 11.81
CA TYR A 36 -0.70 19.28 10.58
C TYR A 36 -0.32 20.67 10.06
N ARG A 37 -0.93 21.73 10.56
CA ARG A 37 -0.57 23.11 10.24
C ARG A 37 0.65 23.62 11.04
N TYR A 38 1.19 22.80 11.94
CA TYR A 38 2.32 23.15 12.80
C TYR A 38 3.47 23.81 12.03
N ARG A 39 3.95 23.16 10.96
CA ARG A 39 5.03 23.73 10.14
C ARG A 39 4.65 25.08 9.51
N ALA A 40 3.45 25.18 8.95
CA ALA A 40 2.96 26.41 8.31
C ALA A 40 2.82 27.57 9.32
N LEU A 41 2.47 27.28 10.57
CA LEU A 41 2.42 28.25 11.65
C LEU A 41 3.82 28.72 12.07
N LEU A 42 4.78 27.81 12.18
CA LEU A 42 6.19 28.17 12.44
C LEU A 42 6.77 29.01 11.30
N ASP A 43 6.51 28.64 10.04
CA ASP A 43 6.96 29.38 8.86
C ASP A 43 6.36 30.79 8.85
N TRP A 44 5.07 30.93 9.13
CA TRP A 44 4.39 32.21 9.21
C TRP A 44 4.98 33.12 10.31
N ALA A 45 5.35 32.55 11.43
CA ALA A 45 5.92 33.29 12.55
C ALA A 45 7.43 33.61 12.39
N GLY A 46 8.03 33.21 11.27
CA GLY A 46 9.46 33.44 10.99
C GLY A 46 10.42 32.51 11.71
N HIS A 47 9.96 31.43 12.30
CA HIS A 47 10.79 30.36 12.88
C HIS A 47 11.08 29.29 11.83
N TRP A 48 11.98 29.56 10.90
CA TRP A 48 12.44 28.56 9.93
C TRP A 48 13.60 27.76 10.53
N THR A 49 13.50 26.45 10.54
CA THR A 49 14.67 25.58 10.63
C THR A 49 15.14 25.25 9.23
N ASP A 50 16.36 25.66 8.88
CA ASP A 50 17.00 25.24 7.64
C ASP A 50 17.27 23.74 7.60
N SER A 51 17.81 23.24 6.51
CA SER A 51 18.16 21.82 6.31
C SER A 51 19.12 21.27 7.38
N ASP A 52 19.74 22.13 8.18
CA ASP A 52 20.71 21.79 9.22
C ASP A 52 20.14 21.90 10.64
N GLY A 53 18.82 22.16 10.78
CA GLY A 53 18.12 22.19 12.07
C GLY A 53 18.32 23.48 12.87
N GLN A 54 18.87 24.55 12.27
CA GLN A 54 18.98 25.85 12.93
C GLN A 54 17.78 26.74 12.62
N ALA A 55 17.14 27.26 13.67
CA ALA A 55 16.08 28.25 13.56
C ALA A 55 16.67 29.59 13.11
N THR A 56 16.33 30.03 11.90
CA THR A 56 16.73 31.35 11.39
C THR A 56 15.53 32.27 11.43
N LEU A 57 15.61 33.35 12.23
CA LEU A 57 14.65 34.45 12.23
C LEU A 57 14.75 35.19 10.88
N GLN A 58 13.68 35.26 10.12
CA GLN A 58 13.59 36.20 8.99
C GLN A 58 13.46 37.63 9.55
N ASP A 59 14.37 38.55 9.14
CA ASP A 59 14.29 39.94 9.48
C ASP A 59 12.94 40.56 9.08
N GLY A 60 12.11 40.87 10.09
CA GLY A 60 10.84 41.57 9.91
C GLY A 60 9.62 40.99 10.63
N PHE A 61 9.70 39.78 11.18
CA PHE A 61 8.63 39.22 12.04
C PHE A 61 8.92 39.44 13.53
N THR A 62 7.97 39.99 14.27
CA THR A 62 8.12 40.45 15.66
C THR A 62 7.45 39.56 16.69
N HIS A 63 7.10 38.34 16.37
CA HIS A 63 6.42 37.44 17.30
C HIS A 63 7.37 36.35 17.79
N ASP A 64 7.84 36.49 19.03
CA ASP A 64 8.49 35.37 19.73
C ASP A 64 7.48 34.23 19.89
N ILE A 65 7.80 33.05 19.33
CA ILE A 65 7.04 31.83 19.57
C ILE A 65 7.74 30.99 20.62
N GLU A 66 7.00 30.64 21.65
CA GLU A 66 7.34 29.54 22.54
C GLU A 66 6.69 28.25 21.98
N ASP A 67 7.53 27.38 21.44
CA ASP A 67 7.06 26.09 20.92
C ASP A 67 7.03 25.04 22.03
N ALA A 68 5.86 24.92 22.68
CA ALA A 68 5.57 23.89 23.66
C ALA A 68 4.79 22.70 23.07
N ALA A 69 4.49 22.73 21.76
CA ALA A 69 3.82 21.64 21.06
C ALA A 69 4.79 20.51 20.68
N ARG A 70 6.08 20.82 20.51
CA ARG A 70 7.10 19.84 20.12
C ARG A 70 7.52 18.99 21.32
N ALA A 71 7.07 17.74 21.39
CA ALA A 71 7.54 16.76 22.38
C ALA A 71 8.55 15.75 21.79
N TYR A 72 8.77 15.71 20.49
CA TYR A 72 9.66 14.76 19.85
C TYR A 72 11.15 15.16 19.96
N PRO A 73 12.05 14.18 20.24
CA PRO A 73 13.50 14.40 20.31
C PRO A 73 14.16 14.43 18.93
N ASP A 74 15.32 15.09 18.87
CA ASP A 74 16.28 14.90 17.78
C ASP A 74 17.04 13.59 17.98
N LEU A 75 17.34 12.88 16.87
CA LEU A 75 18.01 11.59 16.86
C LEU A 75 19.21 11.63 15.91
N ALA A 76 20.36 11.12 16.35
CA ALA A 76 21.54 10.97 15.49
C ALA A 76 21.70 9.47 15.13
N LEU A 77 20.94 9.02 14.12
CA LEU A 77 20.89 7.62 13.72
C LEU A 77 21.70 7.36 12.45
N THR A 78 22.46 6.28 12.47
CA THR A 78 23.15 5.74 11.28
C THR A 78 22.75 4.29 11.11
N PRO A 79 22.17 3.88 9.97
CA PRO A 79 21.81 2.49 9.76
C PRO A 79 23.03 1.56 9.88
N ALA A 80 22.91 0.50 10.66
CA ALA A 80 23.99 -0.49 10.81
C ALA A 80 24.26 -1.26 9.51
N LEU A 81 23.25 -1.34 8.63
CA LEU A 81 23.37 -1.94 7.30
C LEU A 81 24.13 -0.96 6.39
N GLN A 82 25.41 -1.25 6.13
CA GLN A 82 26.23 -0.52 5.15
C GLN A 82 25.86 -0.95 3.72
N ILE A 83 24.59 -0.76 3.34
CA ILE A 83 24.11 -0.97 1.99
C ILE A 83 24.00 0.41 1.34
N GLU A 84 24.73 0.62 0.26
CA GLU A 84 24.59 1.85 -0.52
C GLU A 84 23.21 1.88 -1.18
N PRO A 85 22.50 3.02 -1.13
CA PRO A 85 21.25 3.19 -1.86
C PRO A 85 21.49 2.94 -3.36
N ARG A 86 20.55 2.30 -4.01
CA ARG A 86 20.54 2.22 -5.47
C ARG A 86 20.26 3.59 -6.07
N ASP A 87 20.64 3.83 -7.31
CA ASP A 87 20.53 5.15 -7.94
C ASP A 87 19.11 5.73 -7.86
N TYR A 88 18.10 4.94 -8.12
CA TYR A 88 16.70 5.38 -8.02
C TYR A 88 16.25 5.63 -6.57
N GLN A 89 16.79 4.90 -5.60
CA GLN A 89 16.51 5.13 -4.18
C GLN A 89 17.14 6.43 -3.70
N GLN A 90 18.37 6.70 -4.15
CA GLN A 90 19.06 7.96 -3.88
C GLN A 90 18.30 9.13 -4.53
N ALA A 91 17.89 9.00 -5.80
CA ALA A 91 17.11 10.01 -6.50
C ALA A 91 15.76 10.28 -5.81
N ALA A 92 15.07 9.23 -5.32
CA ALA A 92 13.83 9.37 -4.56
C ALA A 92 14.05 10.13 -3.23
N LEU A 93 15.13 9.82 -2.51
CA LEU A 93 15.48 10.50 -1.27
C LEU A 93 15.84 11.97 -1.50
N ASP A 94 16.60 12.26 -2.56
CA ASP A 94 16.98 13.62 -2.94
C ASP A 94 15.77 14.45 -3.39
N ALA A 95 14.84 13.86 -4.13
CA ALA A 95 13.59 14.50 -4.50
C ALA A 95 12.73 14.83 -3.25
N TRP A 96 12.64 13.91 -2.29
CA TRP A 96 11.92 14.13 -1.05
C TRP A 96 12.56 15.26 -0.22
N ARG A 97 13.90 15.30 -0.11
CA ARG A 97 14.64 16.41 0.54
C ARG A 97 14.36 17.75 -0.14
N ALA A 98 14.42 17.77 -1.49
CA ALA A 98 14.19 18.99 -2.28
C ALA A 98 12.78 19.55 -2.10
N HIS A 99 11.79 18.71 -1.75
CA HIS A 99 10.44 19.12 -1.40
C HIS A 99 10.23 19.36 0.11
N GLY A 100 11.30 19.70 0.83
CA GLY A 100 11.24 20.02 2.25
C GLY A 100 10.89 18.85 3.13
N ARG A 101 11.23 17.63 2.71
CA ARG A 101 10.90 16.35 3.39
C ARG A 101 9.39 16.09 3.51
N GLN A 102 8.62 16.53 2.52
CA GLN A 102 7.19 16.23 2.41
C GLN A 102 6.89 15.69 1.02
N GLY A 103 6.26 14.52 0.94
CA GLY A 103 5.83 13.93 -0.32
C GLY A 103 5.74 12.42 -0.31
N SER A 104 5.17 11.91 -1.39
CA SER A 104 5.00 10.48 -1.61
C SER A 104 5.97 9.97 -2.66
N VAL A 105 6.52 8.77 -2.43
CA VAL A 105 7.40 8.05 -3.34
C VAL A 105 6.66 6.81 -3.84
N VAL A 106 6.53 6.69 -5.16
CA VAL A 106 5.86 5.58 -5.83
C VAL A 106 6.91 4.65 -6.42
N LEU A 107 7.09 3.50 -5.79
CA LEU A 107 8.05 2.47 -6.18
C LEU A 107 7.41 1.09 -6.23
N PRO A 108 7.75 0.23 -7.19
CA PRO A 108 7.25 -1.13 -7.25
C PRO A 108 7.49 -1.92 -5.96
N THR A 109 6.69 -2.94 -5.71
CA THR A 109 6.94 -3.88 -4.60
C THR A 109 8.27 -4.61 -4.83
N GLY A 110 9.06 -4.79 -3.78
CA GLY A 110 10.40 -5.40 -3.88
C GLY A 110 11.53 -4.43 -4.28
N SER A 111 11.24 -3.18 -4.60
CA SER A 111 12.24 -2.15 -4.90
C SER A 111 12.99 -1.62 -3.67
N GLY A 112 12.63 -2.05 -2.46
CA GLY A 112 13.28 -1.61 -1.22
C GLY A 112 12.66 -0.35 -0.61
N LYS A 113 11.34 -0.16 -0.69
CA LYS A 113 10.61 0.93 -0.02
C LYS A 113 10.95 1.04 1.47
N THR A 114 11.03 -0.11 2.18
CA THR A 114 11.41 -0.15 3.60
C THR A 114 12.83 0.40 3.82
N PHE A 115 13.77 0.05 2.93
CA PHE A 115 15.13 0.59 2.99
C PHE A 115 15.14 2.12 2.79
N LEU A 116 14.34 2.64 1.86
CA LEU A 116 14.17 4.08 1.68
C LEU A 116 13.63 4.76 2.96
N GLY A 117 12.65 4.12 3.62
CA GLY A 117 12.13 4.61 4.89
C GLY A 117 13.19 4.64 6.01
N LEU A 118 14.09 3.63 6.10
CA LEU A 118 15.22 3.66 7.03
C LEU A 118 16.17 4.85 6.75
N GLN A 119 16.47 5.11 5.47
CA GLN A 119 17.30 6.25 5.08
C GLN A 119 16.62 7.57 5.41
N ALA A 120 15.30 7.66 5.23
CA ALA A 120 14.53 8.86 5.57
C ALA A 120 14.51 9.13 7.10
N ILE A 121 14.42 8.08 7.94
CA ILE A 121 14.53 8.21 9.41
C ILE A 121 15.90 8.75 9.80
N ALA A 122 16.97 8.18 9.24
CA ALA A 122 18.34 8.67 9.51
C ALA A 122 18.55 10.09 9.00
N ASP A 123 17.99 10.44 7.84
CA ASP A 123 18.11 11.76 7.23
C ASP A 123 17.30 12.85 7.96
N ALA A 124 16.10 12.51 8.42
CA ALA A 124 15.26 13.44 9.16
C ALA A 124 15.87 13.76 10.53
N GLY A 125 16.59 12.82 11.15
CA GLY A 125 17.28 13.01 12.40
C GLY A 125 16.37 13.31 13.60
N VAL A 126 15.14 12.85 13.55
CA VAL A 126 14.12 13.07 14.59
C VAL A 126 13.33 11.78 14.84
N SER A 127 12.55 11.75 15.93
CA SER A 127 11.68 10.63 16.21
C SER A 127 10.67 10.40 15.07
N ALA A 128 10.32 9.13 14.83
CA ALA A 128 9.52 8.74 13.69
C ALA A 128 8.36 7.80 14.04
N LEU A 129 7.20 8.05 13.42
CA LEU A 129 6.06 7.14 13.41
C LEU A 129 5.96 6.47 12.05
N VAL A 130 6.01 5.13 12.02
CA VAL A 130 5.81 4.32 10.81
C VAL A 130 4.44 3.64 10.88
N VAL A 131 3.56 3.97 9.93
CA VAL A 131 2.19 3.46 9.87
C VAL A 131 2.08 2.43 8.74
N THR A 132 1.57 1.25 9.05
CA THR A 132 1.48 0.11 8.13
C THR A 132 0.05 -0.45 8.03
N PRO A 133 -0.34 -1.09 6.92
CA PRO A 133 -1.70 -1.60 6.75
C PRO A 133 -2.01 -2.87 7.57
N THR A 134 -1.02 -3.67 7.91
CA THR A 134 -1.22 -4.96 8.57
C THR A 134 -0.25 -5.18 9.73
N ILE A 135 -0.64 -6.05 10.67
CA ILE A 135 0.23 -6.46 11.79
C ILE A 135 1.48 -7.16 11.27
N ASP A 136 1.40 -7.94 10.21
CA ASP A 136 2.55 -8.63 9.61
C ASP A 136 3.60 -7.63 9.10
N LEU A 137 3.17 -6.58 8.41
CA LEU A 137 4.06 -5.48 7.99
C LEU A 137 4.62 -4.70 9.18
N MET A 138 3.80 -4.45 10.19
CA MET A 138 4.25 -3.80 11.42
C MET A 138 5.39 -4.59 12.07
N ASN A 139 5.23 -5.91 12.21
CA ASN A 139 6.26 -6.79 12.76
C ASN A 139 7.53 -6.81 11.88
N GLN A 140 7.38 -6.79 10.57
CA GLN A 140 8.47 -6.75 9.60
C GLN A 140 9.27 -5.44 9.67
N TRP A 141 8.57 -4.31 9.75
CA TRP A 141 9.18 -3.01 9.96
C TRP A 141 9.92 -2.95 11.30
N HIS A 142 9.30 -3.43 12.39
CA HIS A 142 9.93 -3.49 13.71
C HIS A 142 11.22 -4.31 13.69
N ALA A 143 11.21 -5.50 13.10
CA ALA A 143 12.40 -6.33 12.96
C ALA A 143 13.50 -5.63 12.12
N THR A 144 13.11 -4.96 11.05
CA THR A 144 14.04 -4.22 10.17
C THR A 144 14.64 -3.02 10.89
N LEU A 145 13.85 -2.25 11.64
CA LEU A 145 14.31 -1.13 12.45
C LEU A 145 15.26 -1.60 13.58
N THR A 146 14.93 -2.71 14.24
CA THR A 146 15.78 -3.31 15.27
C THR A 146 17.13 -3.73 14.70
N ASN A 147 17.15 -4.33 13.52
CA ASN A 147 18.39 -4.70 12.84
C ASN A 147 19.21 -3.47 12.38
N ALA A 148 18.55 -2.40 11.97
CA ALA A 148 19.21 -1.20 11.46
C ALA A 148 19.70 -0.27 12.58
N PHE A 149 18.92 -0.07 13.64
CA PHE A 149 19.13 0.96 14.66
C PHE A 149 19.16 0.43 16.10
N GLY A 150 18.85 -0.86 16.35
CA GLY A 150 18.69 -1.40 17.69
C GLY A 150 19.89 -1.16 18.63
N ALA A 151 21.13 -1.15 18.09
CA ALA A 151 22.32 -0.81 18.87
C ALA A 151 22.38 0.65 19.32
N GLN A 152 21.65 1.56 18.65
CA GLN A 152 21.62 3.01 18.91
C GLN A 152 20.37 3.42 19.68
N LEU A 153 19.29 2.68 19.51
CA LEU A 153 17.95 2.96 20.09
C LEU A 153 17.59 2.00 21.22
N THR A 154 18.52 1.37 21.91
CA THR A 154 18.31 0.35 22.94
C THR A 154 16.94 0.51 23.65
N ASP A 155 16.02 -0.41 23.42
CA ASP A 155 14.64 -0.44 23.97
C ASP A 155 13.73 0.76 23.57
N ASP A 156 14.14 1.62 22.62
CA ASP A 156 13.42 2.81 22.19
C ASP A 156 12.77 2.66 20.79
N ILE A 157 12.62 1.41 20.33
CA ILE A 157 11.81 1.05 19.15
C ILE A 157 10.46 0.53 19.64
N GLY A 158 9.43 1.37 19.49
CA GLY A 158 8.08 1.10 19.96
C GLY A 158 7.22 0.29 18.99
N VAL A 159 6.23 -0.41 19.52
CA VAL A 159 5.16 -1.08 18.77
C VAL A 159 3.81 -0.69 19.37
N LEU A 160 2.94 -0.11 18.52
CA LEU A 160 1.59 0.28 18.91
C LEU A 160 0.57 -0.48 18.03
N GLY A 161 0.00 -1.56 18.56
CA GLY A 161 -0.92 -2.44 17.85
C GLY A 161 -0.60 -3.92 18.07
N GLY A 162 -1.44 -4.81 17.55
CA GLY A 162 -1.22 -6.25 17.70
C GLY A 162 -1.13 -6.76 19.15
N GLY A 163 -1.76 -6.03 20.10
CA GLY A 163 -1.72 -6.34 21.54
C GLY A 163 -0.56 -5.65 22.30
N SER A 164 0.33 -4.92 21.61
CA SER A 164 1.39 -4.11 22.23
C SER A 164 0.96 -2.63 22.32
N HIS A 165 1.40 -1.95 23.38
CA HIS A 165 1.21 -0.50 23.55
C HIS A 165 2.50 0.09 24.11
N GLN A 166 3.52 0.17 23.25
CA GLN A 166 4.83 0.70 23.61
C GLN A 166 5.18 1.81 22.61
N ILE A 167 5.36 3.01 23.12
CA ILE A 167 5.83 4.17 22.35
C ILE A 167 7.34 4.32 22.59
N GLY A 168 8.09 4.52 21.52
CA GLY A 168 9.52 4.78 21.53
C GLY A 168 9.87 5.89 20.58
N ALA A 169 11.13 6.28 20.53
CA ALA A 169 11.63 7.33 19.62
C ALA A 169 11.37 6.98 18.15
N VAL A 170 11.41 5.70 17.79
CA VAL A 170 10.89 5.21 16.50
C VAL A 170 9.79 4.19 16.81
N THR A 171 8.56 4.48 16.43
CA THR A 171 7.40 3.63 16.72
C THR A 171 6.79 3.11 15.42
N VAL A 172 6.47 1.81 15.38
CA VAL A 172 5.72 1.19 14.29
C VAL A 172 4.30 0.90 14.75
N THR A 173 3.32 1.17 13.90
CA THR A 173 1.91 1.00 14.22
C THR A 173 1.11 0.54 13.00
N THR A 174 -0.11 0.03 13.21
CA THR A 174 -1.07 -0.17 12.13
C THR A 174 -1.94 1.07 11.92
N TYR A 175 -2.57 1.23 10.74
CA TYR A 175 -3.51 2.33 10.48
C TYR A 175 -4.63 2.40 11.53
N ASP A 176 -5.21 1.25 11.93
CA ASP A 176 -6.27 1.19 12.95
C ASP A 176 -5.78 1.66 14.32
N SER A 177 -4.57 1.27 14.71
CA SER A 177 -3.99 1.68 15.99
C SER A 177 -3.55 3.13 15.96
N ALA A 178 -2.93 3.59 14.87
CA ALA A 178 -2.58 4.99 14.69
C ALA A 178 -3.82 5.88 14.78
N TYR A 179 -4.89 5.57 14.04
CA TYR A 179 -6.15 6.30 14.10
C TYR A 179 -6.70 6.41 15.52
N ARG A 180 -6.58 5.34 16.32
CA ARG A 180 -7.14 5.28 17.69
C ARG A 180 -6.38 6.14 18.69
N TYR A 181 -5.08 6.35 18.50
CA TYR A 181 -4.20 6.92 19.52
C TYR A 181 -3.44 8.16 19.08
N ILE A 182 -3.55 8.58 17.81
CA ILE A 182 -2.75 9.70 17.27
C ILE A 182 -3.06 11.03 17.94
N ASN A 183 -4.28 11.22 18.42
CA ASN A 183 -4.66 12.40 19.19
C ASN A 183 -3.85 12.53 20.49
N GLU A 184 -3.39 11.42 21.08
CA GLU A 184 -2.60 11.37 22.30
C GLU A 184 -1.09 11.51 22.04
N TYR A 185 -0.60 10.98 20.89
CA TYR A 185 0.85 10.89 20.60
C TYR A 185 1.31 11.71 19.39
N GLY A 186 0.45 12.54 18.82
CA GLY A 186 0.73 13.27 17.58
C GLY A 186 1.86 14.31 17.67
N ASP A 187 2.24 14.72 18.86
CA ASP A 187 3.33 15.66 19.18
C ASP A 187 4.69 14.98 19.39
N GLN A 188 4.72 13.64 19.51
CA GLN A 188 5.93 12.88 19.85
C GLN A 188 6.77 12.46 18.64
N PHE A 189 6.34 12.81 17.43
CA PHE A 189 7.01 12.41 16.19
C PHE A 189 7.28 13.60 15.28
N GLY A 190 8.54 13.72 14.85
CA GLY A 190 8.97 14.73 13.88
C GLY A 190 8.93 14.23 12.43
N LEU A 191 8.82 12.90 12.24
CA LEU A 191 8.66 12.27 10.94
C LEU A 191 7.47 11.29 10.95
N LEU A 192 6.55 11.46 10.00
CA LEU A 192 5.48 10.51 9.72
C LEU A 192 5.81 9.74 8.44
N ILE A 193 5.94 8.42 8.53
CA ILE A 193 6.06 7.52 7.37
C ILE A 193 4.79 6.70 7.26
N THR A 194 4.18 6.65 6.08
CA THR A 194 3.04 5.79 5.81
C THR A 194 3.40 4.78 4.73
N ASP A 195 3.41 3.50 5.09
CA ASP A 195 3.60 2.43 4.11
C ASP A 195 2.25 2.07 3.49
N GLU A 196 2.24 1.84 2.18
CA GLU A 196 1.05 1.72 1.35
C GLU A 196 0.09 2.92 1.56
N THR A 197 0.64 4.12 1.38
CA THR A 197 -0.01 5.44 1.61
C THR A 197 -1.42 5.58 1.05
N HIS A 198 -1.76 4.82 0.00
CA HIS A 198 -3.10 4.82 -0.59
C HIS A 198 -4.21 4.41 0.41
N HIS A 199 -3.88 3.75 1.53
CA HIS A 199 -4.84 3.47 2.62
C HIS A 199 -5.28 4.73 3.37
N LEU A 200 -4.44 5.77 3.44
CA LEU A 200 -4.78 7.05 4.07
C LEU A 200 -6.00 7.74 3.48
N ALA A 201 -6.31 7.51 2.20
CA ALA A 201 -7.44 8.17 1.56
C ALA A 201 -8.82 7.70 2.07
N ALA A 202 -8.88 6.69 2.95
CA ALA A 202 -10.08 6.43 3.73
C ALA A 202 -10.30 7.59 4.71
N GLU A 203 -11.53 8.12 4.76
CA GLU A 203 -11.89 9.29 5.57
C GLU A 203 -11.45 9.18 7.05
N THR A 204 -11.54 7.96 7.59
CA THR A 204 -11.11 7.64 8.95
C THR A 204 -9.60 7.81 9.13
N TYR A 205 -8.78 7.37 8.18
CA TYR A 205 -7.32 7.37 8.32
C TYR A 205 -6.67 8.70 7.98
N LEU A 206 -7.36 9.61 7.28
CA LEU A 206 -6.89 10.99 7.08
C LEU A 206 -6.64 11.74 8.39
N GLN A 207 -7.30 11.34 9.46
CA GLN A 207 -7.05 11.92 10.79
C GLN A 207 -5.63 11.66 11.31
N ILE A 208 -4.95 10.60 10.83
CA ILE A 208 -3.57 10.31 11.25
C ILE A 208 -2.62 11.47 10.91
N PRO A 209 -2.47 11.87 9.63
CA PRO A 209 -1.64 13.02 9.31
C PRO A 209 -2.24 14.36 9.80
N GLU A 210 -3.55 14.47 9.98
CA GLU A 210 -4.20 15.69 10.45
C GLU A 210 -3.90 16.00 11.92
N MET A 211 -3.83 14.95 12.77
CA MET A 211 -3.58 15.06 14.20
C MET A 211 -2.11 14.93 14.60
N THR A 212 -1.19 14.95 13.62
CA THR A 212 0.26 14.84 13.84
C THR A 212 0.94 16.15 13.51
N ILE A 213 1.79 16.66 14.40
CA ILE A 213 2.59 17.87 14.16
C ILE A 213 3.81 17.59 13.27
N ALA A 214 4.13 16.34 12.91
CA ALA A 214 5.31 15.95 12.14
C ALA A 214 5.56 16.87 10.95
N PRO A 215 6.64 17.66 10.94
CA PRO A 215 6.97 18.56 9.84
C PRO A 215 7.53 17.80 8.63
N SER A 216 8.07 16.61 8.85
CA SER A 216 8.55 15.70 7.77
C SER A 216 7.54 14.58 7.54
N ARG A 217 7.24 14.29 6.27
CA ARG A 217 6.22 13.31 5.90
C ARG A 217 6.65 12.54 4.66
N LEU A 218 6.62 11.22 4.74
CA LEU A 218 7.00 10.33 3.64
C LEU A 218 5.90 9.30 3.38
N GLY A 219 5.26 9.39 2.23
CA GLY A 219 4.36 8.35 1.74
C GLY A 219 5.14 7.32 0.91
N LEU A 220 4.99 6.03 1.21
CA LEU A 220 5.56 4.93 0.44
C LEU A 220 4.43 4.10 -0.15
N THR A 221 4.42 3.89 -1.46
CA THR A 221 3.39 3.06 -2.10
C THR A 221 3.88 2.45 -3.41
N ALA A 222 3.27 1.36 -3.85
CA ALA A 222 3.50 0.82 -5.19
C ALA A 222 2.60 1.47 -6.25
N THR A 223 1.48 2.06 -5.84
CA THR A 223 0.53 2.74 -6.72
C THR A 223 -0.10 3.92 -5.99
N TYR A 224 -0.20 5.05 -6.65
CA TYR A 224 -0.77 6.27 -6.08
C TYR A 224 -2.17 6.58 -6.63
N GLU A 225 -2.42 6.19 -7.88
CA GLU A 225 -3.69 6.43 -8.56
C GLU A 225 -4.86 5.68 -7.89
N ARG A 226 -5.97 6.37 -7.72
CA ARG A 226 -7.20 5.85 -7.11
C ARG A 226 -8.38 6.09 -8.02
N ALA A 227 -9.34 5.16 -7.97
CA ALA A 227 -10.58 5.28 -8.71
C ALA A 227 -11.55 6.34 -8.13
N ASP A 228 -11.36 6.77 -6.88
CA ASP A 228 -12.23 7.71 -6.17
C ASP A 228 -11.77 9.18 -6.24
N GLY A 229 -10.63 9.48 -6.90
CA GLY A 229 -10.15 10.85 -7.12
C GLY A 229 -9.77 11.62 -5.85
N ARG A 230 -9.42 10.92 -4.76
CA ARG A 230 -9.04 11.53 -3.46
C ARG A 230 -7.54 11.79 -3.32
N GLU A 231 -6.79 11.80 -4.42
CA GLU A 231 -5.36 12.08 -4.43
C GLU A 231 -5.04 13.48 -3.89
N GLU A 232 -5.85 14.48 -4.22
CA GLU A 232 -5.68 15.87 -3.73
C GLU A 232 -5.68 15.96 -2.19
N LEU A 233 -6.47 15.13 -1.51
CA LEU A 233 -6.47 15.09 -0.04
C LEU A 233 -5.18 14.51 0.53
N LEU A 234 -4.59 13.51 -0.15
CA LEU A 234 -3.30 12.95 0.24
C LEU A 234 -2.19 13.98 0.02
N GLU A 235 -2.22 14.70 -1.09
CA GLU A 235 -1.23 15.74 -1.39
C GLU A 235 -1.25 16.88 -0.37
N ASP A 236 -2.41 17.32 0.07
CA ASP A 236 -2.52 18.37 1.11
C ASP A 236 -2.02 17.91 2.49
N ARG A 237 -2.05 16.60 2.79
CA ARG A 237 -1.66 16.06 4.10
C ARG A 237 -0.26 15.46 4.14
N MET A 238 0.19 14.85 3.04
CA MET A 238 1.48 14.16 2.95
C MET A 238 2.50 14.85 2.05
N GLY A 239 2.05 15.78 1.21
CA GLY A 239 2.80 16.38 0.13
C GLY A 239 2.59 15.65 -1.21
N PRO A 240 3.07 16.23 -2.34
CA PRO A 240 2.86 15.69 -3.69
C PRO A 240 3.61 14.39 -3.91
N VAL A 241 3.36 13.72 -5.04
CA VAL A 241 4.22 12.64 -5.53
C VAL A 241 5.55 13.28 -5.99
N VAL A 242 6.60 13.07 -5.21
CA VAL A 242 7.93 13.66 -5.47
C VAL A 242 8.81 12.77 -6.33
N TYR A 243 8.54 11.46 -6.35
CA TYR A 243 9.27 10.50 -7.18
C TYR A 243 8.38 9.33 -7.57
N LYS A 244 8.47 8.90 -8.82
CA LYS A 244 7.75 7.73 -9.34
C LYS A 244 8.65 6.93 -10.27
N GLU A 245 8.72 5.62 -10.05
CA GLU A 245 9.47 4.70 -10.90
C GLU A 245 8.59 3.55 -11.38
N ALA A 246 8.68 3.21 -12.65
CA ALA A 246 7.94 2.12 -13.23
C ALA A 246 8.65 0.77 -13.05
N VAL A 247 7.89 -0.34 -13.05
CA VAL A 247 8.44 -1.71 -12.98
C VAL A 247 9.41 -1.96 -14.12
N ASP A 248 9.05 -1.53 -15.33
CA ASP A 248 9.82 -1.77 -16.56
C ASP A 248 11.21 -1.12 -16.52
N ASN A 249 11.34 0.04 -15.90
CA ASN A 249 12.62 0.74 -15.74
C ASN A 249 13.57 0.03 -14.77
N LEU A 250 13.01 -0.75 -13.82
CA LEU A 250 13.79 -1.49 -12.82
C LEU A 250 14.05 -2.95 -13.24
N ALA A 251 13.33 -3.44 -14.26
CA ALA A 251 13.50 -4.81 -14.76
C ALA A 251 14.86 -4.95 -15.45
N GLY A 252 15.55 -6.05 -15.15
CA GLY A 252 16.86 -6.37 -15.73
C GLY A 252 18.05 -5.71 -15.03
N GLU A 253 17.92 -4.54 -14.44
CA GLU A 253 19.02 -3.86 -13.73
C GLU A 253 18.92 -4.07 -12.20
N PHE A 254 17.75 -3.83 -11.63
CA PHE A 254 17.52 -3.89 -10.17
C PHE A 254 16.50 -4.95 -9.74
N LEU A 255 15.60 -5.32 -10.65
CA LEU A 255 14.68 -6.45 -10.53
C LEU A 255 15.05 -7.50 -11.58
N SER A 256 14.68 -8.75 -11.36
CA SER A 256 14.85 -9.79 -12.38
C SER A 256 14.11 -9.41 -13.64
N GLU A 257 14.71 -9.65 -14.82
CA GLU A 257 13.99 -9.62 -16.09
C GLU A 257 12.77 -10.55 -15.99
N TYR A 258 11.65 -10.11 -16.52
CA TYR A 258 10.41 -10.89 -16.47
C TYR A 258 9.78 -11.01 -17.86
N GLU A 259 9.10 -12.11 -18.06
CA GLU A 259 8.33 -12.41 -19.25
C GLU A 259 6.88 -12.66 -18.86
N THR A 260 5.95 -11.91 -19.45
CA THR A 260 4.52 -12.18 -19.28
C THR A 260 4.02 -13.07 -20.40
N ILE A 261 3.52 -14.25 -20.03
CA ILE A 261 3.04 -15.28 -20.96
C ILE A 261 1.55 -15.45 -20.76
N GLN A 262 0.77 -14.99 -21.72
CA GLN A 262 -0.67 -15.20 -21.71
C GLN A 262 -1.03 -16.57 -22.32
N MET A 263 -1.79 -17.35 -21.60
CA MET A 263 -2.32 -18.64 -22.06
C MET A 263 -3.85 -18.56 -22.11
N SER A 264 -4.40 -18.83 -23.28
CA SER A 264 -5.84 -18.81 -23.49
C SER A 264 -6.41 -20.23 -23.45
N VAL A 265 -7.49 -20.40 -22.72
CA VAL A 265 -8.25 -21.66 -22.65
C VAL A 265 -9.70 -21.43 -23.06
N GLU A 266 -10.36 -22.45 -23.57
CA GLU A 266 -11.76 -22.41 -23.91
C GLU A 266 -12.57 -23.15 -22.86
N LEU A 267 -13.81 -22.74 -22.63
CA LEU A 267 -14.78 -23.52 -21.86
C LEU A 267 -15.08 -24.86 -22.55
N THR A 268 -15.37 -25.91 -21.80
CA THR A 268 -15.98 -27.12 -22.35
C THR A 268 -17.37 -26.78 -22.91
N SER A 269 -17.96 -27.68 -23.71
CA SER A 269 -19.28 -27.45 -24.28
C SER A 269 -20.38 -27.27 -23.24
N GLU A 270 -20.28 -28.00 -22.12
CA GLU A 270 -21.20 -27.90 -21.00
C GLU A 270 -21.04 -26.59 -20.25
N GLU A 271 -19.77 -26.22 -19.89
CA GLU A 271 -19.44 -24.94 -19.25
C GLU A 271 -19.83 -23.74 -20.12
N ARG A 272 -19.67 -23.85 -21.45
CA ARG A 272 -20.06 -22.80 -22.40
C ARG A 272 -21.58 -22.58 -22.38
N THR A 273 -22.36 -23.66 -22.40
CA THR A 273 -23.83 -23.57 -22.36
C THR A 273 -24.29 -22.90 -21.06
N GLU A 274 -23.76 -23.34 -19.91
CA GLU A 274 -24.11 -22.77 -18.62
C GLU A 274 -23.64 -21.30 -18.50
N TYR A 275 -22.46 -20.98 -18.99
CA TYR A 275 -21.95 -19.60 -19.01
C TYR A 275 -22.84 -18.68 -19.85
N ASP A 276 -23.21 -19.10 -21.07
CA ASP A 276 -24.00 -18.29 -21.98
C ASP A 276 -25.42 -18.05 -21.44
N GLU A 277 -26.04 -19.04 -20.79
CA GLU A 277 -27.35 -18.91 -20.13
C GLU A 277 -27.29 -17.87 -19.00
N GLU A 278 -26.32 -17.97 -18.09
CA GLU A 278 -26.19 -17.06 -16.96
C GLU A 278 -25.74 -15.66 -17.43
N TYR A 279 -24.80 -15.57 -18.37
CA TYR A 279 -24.37 -14.30 -18.92
C TYR A 279 -25.48 -13.56 -19.66
N GLN A 280 -26.37 -14.28 -20.36
CA GLN A 280 -27.52 -13.68 -21.05
C GLN A 280 -28.52 -13.07 -20.06
N ILE A 281 -28.82 -13.74 -18.95
CA ILE A 281 -29.71 -13.19 -17.89
C ILE A 281 -29.16 -11.86 -17.39
N TYR A 282 -27.84 -11.78 -17.17
CA TYR A 282 -27.20 -10.55 -16.75
C TYR A 282 -27.28 -9.46 -17.82
N ARG A 283 -26.94 -9.77 -19.07
CA ARG A 283 -26.94 -8.84 -20.19
C ARG A 283 -28.33 -8.28 -20.46
N ASP A 284 -29.36 -9.13 -20.51
CA ASP A 284 -30.75 -8.71 -20.75
C ASP A 284 -31.22 -7.68 -19.72
N TYR A 285 -30.84 -7.88 -18.46
CA TYR A 285 -31.17 -6.92 -17.39
C TYR A 285 -30.41 -5.58 -17.55
N VAL A 286 -29.10 -5.63 -17.83
CA VAL A 286 -28.28 -4.44 -18.02
C VAL A 286 -28.78 -3.62 -19.21
N ASP A 287 -29.01 -4.28 -20.34
CA ASP A 287 -29.43 -3.62 -21.58
C ASP A 287 -30.86 -3.05 -21.46
N SER A 288 -31.76 -3.69 -20.69
CA SER A 288 -33.12 -3.20 -20.46
C SER A 288 -33.22 -1.97 -19.56
N HIS A 289 -32.14 -1.63 -18.84
CA HIS A 289 -32.08 -0.48 -17.90
C HIS A 289 -31.06 0.57 -18.29
N ASP A 290 -30.38 0.41 -19.41
CA ASP A 290 -29.39 1.36 -19.98
C ASP A 290 -28.26 1.74 -19.00
N PHE A 291 -27.80 0.76 -18.19
CA PHE A 291 -26.69 0.99 -17.29
C PHE A 291 -25.37 1.15 -18.05
N ASP A 292 -24.68 2.28 -17.88
CA ASP A 292 -23.31 2.46 -18.36
C ASP A 292 -22.33 1.83 -17.37
N LEU A 293 -22.17 0.52 -17.44
CA LEU A 293 -21.29 -0.24 -16.54
C LEU A 293 -19.78 0.05 -16.75
N TRP A 294 -19.44 0.86 -17.74
CA TRP A 294 -18.09 1.33 -17.99
C TRP A 294 -17.71 2.49 -17.07
N LYS A 295 -18.71 3.17 -16.51
CA LYS A 295 -18.55 4.21 -15.51
C LYS A 295 -18.81 3.65 -14.11
N GLU A 296 -18.01 4.07 -13.15
CA GLU A 296 -18.13 3.67 -11.74
C GLU A 296 -19.54 3.96 -11.18
N GLN A 297 -20.09 5.11 -11.53
CA GLN A 297 -21.45 5.49 -11.17
C GLN A 297 -22.51 4.52 -11.70
N GLY A 298 -22.38 4.04 -12.94
CA GLY A 298 -23.32 3.10 -13.54
C GLY A 298 -23.29 1.72 -12.88
N TYR A 299 -22.12 1.23 -12.48
CA TYR A 299 -22.01 -0.01 -11.73
C TYR A 299 -22.57 0.13 -10.30
N ALA A 300 -22.31 1.26 -9.63
CA ALA A 300 -22.88 1.57 -8.32
C ALA A 300 -24.42 1.65 -8.38
N GLU A 301 -24.99 2.23 -9.44
CA GLU A 301 -26.42 2.29 -9.66
C GLU A 301 -27.01 0.90 -9.90
N PHE A 302 -26.37 0.06 -10.72
CA PHE A 302 -26.72 -1.34 -10.88
C PHE A 302 -26.77 -2.06 -9.53
N LEU A 303 -25.71 -1.99 -8.70
CA LEU A 303 -25.66 -2.62 -7.39
C LEU A 303 -26.76 -2.09 -6.45
N LYS A 304 -26.98 -0.78 -6.42
CA LYS A 304 -28.05 -0.18 -5.61
C LYS A 304 -29.42 -0.74 -6.01
N ARG A 305 -29.67 -0.89 -7.31
CA ARG A 305 -30.95 -1.41 -7.80
C ARG A 305 -31.16 -2.87 -7.45
N THR A 306 -30.11 -3.69 -7.42
CA THR A 306 -30.20 -5.12 -7.04
C THR A 306 -30.65 -5.34 -5.60
N SER A 307 -30.58 -4.33 -4.73
CA SER A 307 -30.98 -4.43 -3.33
C SER A 307 -32.51 -4.45 -3.15
N TYR A 308 -33.27 -3.88 -4.07
CA TYR A 308 -34.73 -3.78 -4.01
C TYR A 308 -35.46 -4.36 -5.22
N ASP A 309 -34.75 -4.69 -6.32
CA ASP A 309 -35.34 -5.31 -7.52
C ASP A 309 -34.99 -6.80 -7.57
N THR A 310 -36.03 -7.64 -7.60
CA THR A 310 -35.88 -9.11 -7.67
C THR A 310 -35.18 -9.55 -8.96
N GLN A 311 -35.50 -8.90 -10.10
CA GLN A 311 -34.86 -9.20 -11.38
C GLN A 311 -33.39 -8.74 -11.38
N GLY A 312 -33.12 -7.56 -10.80
CA GLY A 312 -31.76 -7.08 -10.61
C GLY A 312 -30.94 -8.03 -9.75
N ARG A 313 -31.50 -8.53 -8.64
CA ARG A 313 -30.82 -9.54 -7.79
C ARG A 313 -30.55 -10.83 -8.59
N ARG A 314 -31.47 -11.30 -9.41
CA ARG A 314 -31.26 -12.46 -10.29
C ARG A 314 -30.12 -12.19 -11.28
N ALA A 315 -30.08 -11.02 -11.89
CA ALA A 315 -29.03 -10.64 -12.82
C ALA A 315 -27.63 -10.56 -12.13
N LEU A 316 -27.55 -10.05 -10.90
CA LEU A 316 -26.31 -10.04 -10.11
C LEU A 316 -25.81 -11.45 -9.80
N ILE A 317 -26.72 -12.36 -9.38
CA ILE A 317 -26.37 -13.76 -9.11
C ILE A 317 -25.92 -14.45 -10.40
N ALA A 318 -26.61 -14.22 -11.52
CA ALA A 318 -26.23 -14.74 -12.81
C ALA A 318 -24.85 -14.27 -13.27
N LYS A 319 -24.54 -12.97 -13.10
CA LYS A 319 -23.20 -12.44 -13.33
C LYS A 319 -22.13 -13.17 -12.50
N GLN A 320 -22.38 -13.35 -11.20
CA GLN A 320 -21.45 -14.03 -10.30
C GLN A 320 -21.21 -15.50 -10.69
N ARG A 321 -22.28 -16.19 -11.18
CA ARG A 321 -22.17 -17.56 -11.67
C ARG A 321 -21.37 -17.64 -12.97
N ALA A 322 -21.66 -16.78 -13.93
CA ALA A 322 -20.88 -16.70 -15.17
C ALA A 322 -19.40 -16.41 -14.90
N GLU A 323 -19.10 -15.44 -14.01
CA GLU A 323 -17.74 -15.18 -13.58
C GLU A 323 -17.08 -16.41 -12.93
N ARG A 324 -17.79 -17.14 -12.11
CA ARG A 324 -17.28 -18.35 -11.46
C ARG A 324 -16.93 -19.42 -12.50
N ILE A 325 -17.83 -19.70 -13.46
CA ILE A 325 -17.60 -20.68 -14.54
C ILE A 325 -16.33 -20.31 -15.31
N ALA A 326 -16.18 -19.03 -15.71
CA ALA A 326 -14.98 -18.58 -16.42
C ALA A 326 -13.70 -18.74 -15.59
N ARG A 327 -13.75 -18.44 -14.29
CA ARG A 327 -12.58 -18.52 -13.39
C ARG A 327 -12.16 -19.94 -13.07
N THR A 328 -13.10 -20.88 -12.97
CA THR A 328 -12.87 -22.27 -12.57
C THR A 328 -12.96 -23.26 -13.73
N ALA A 329 -12.81 -22.79 -14.96
CA ALA A 329 -12.90 -23.63 -16.17
C ALA A 329 -11.96 -24.84 -16.08
N THR A 330 -12.46 -26.02 -16.43
CA THR A 330 -11.74 -27.30 -16.34
C THR A 330 -10.39 -27.24 -17.07
N LYS A 331 -10.35 -26.66 -18.27
CA LYS A 331 -9.09 -26.50 -19.02
C LYS A 331 -8.07 -25.57 -18.36
N LYS A 332 -8.47 -24.70 -17.42
CA LYS A 332 -7.52 -23.93 -16.61
C LYS A 332 -6.78 -24.84 -15.62
N LEU A 333 -7.48 -25.77 -14.97
CA LEU A 333 -6.88 -26.73 -14.06
C LEU A 333 -5.90 -27.66 -14.79
N ASP A 334 -6.27 -28.14 -15.99
CA ASP A 334 -5.37 -28.92 -16.84
C ASP A 334 -4.12 -28.13 -17.23
N THR A 335 -4.28 -26.84 -17.56
CA THR A 335 -3.16 -25.96 -17.90
C THR A 335 -2.28 -25.68 -16.70
N LEU A 336 -2.88 -25.47 -15.52
CA LEU A 336 -2.14 -25.31 -14.24
C LEU A 336 -1.31 -26.56 -13.95
N ASP A 337 -1.91 -27.76 -14.02
CA ASP A 337 -1.20 -29.04 -13.81
C ASP A 337 0.05 -29.14 -14.68
N ASN A 338 -0.10 -28.82 -15.99
CA ASN A 338 1.04 -28.83 -16.91
C ASN A 338 2.12 -27.79 -16.54
N LEU A 339 1.73 -26.60 -16.06
CA LEU A 339 2.68 -25.57 -15.63
C LEU A 339 3.39 -25.98 -14.35
N LEU A 340 2.68 -26.52 -13.34
CA LEU A 340 3.29 -26.99 -12.10
C LEU A 340 4.29 -28.10 -12.35
N LYS A 341 3.97 -29.05 -13.24
CA LYS A 341 4.91 -30.11 -13.66
C LYS A 341 6.13 -29.57 -14.39
N ARG A 342 5.94 -28.56 -15.26
CA ARG A 342 7.03 -27.91 -16.01
C ARG A 342 7.98 -27.15 -15.10
N HIS A 343 7.45 -26.56 -14.03
CA HIS A 343 8.17 -25.69 -13.09
C HIS A 343 8.42 -26.38 -11.74
N HIS A 344 8.58 -27.71 -11.72
CA HIS A 344 8.75 -28.50 -10.48
C HIS A 344 10.00 -28.12 -9.68
N ASP A 345 11.04 -27.59 -10.33
CA ASP A 345 12.29 -27.12 -9.71
C ASP A 345 12.29 -25.62 -9.41
N ASP A 346 11.23 -24.91 -9.83
CA ASP A 346 11.09 -23.46 -9.64
C ASP A 346 10.33 -23.13 -8.36
N ARG A 347 10.44 -21.88 -7.92
CA ARG A 347 9.57 -21.31 -6.88
C ARG A 347 8.34 -20.71 -7.52
N VAL A 348 7.19 -21.34 -7.28
CA VAL A 348 5.93 -21.02 -7.94
C VAL A 348 4.92 -20.44 -6.95
N ILE A 349 4.27 -19.32 -7.32
CA ILE A 349 3.11 -18.80 -6.61
C ILE A 349 1.91 -18.82 -7.55
N VAL A 350 0.83 -19.48 -7.12
CA VAL A 350 -0.44 -19.53 -7.84
C VAL A 350 -1.42 -18.55 -7.22
N PHE A 351 -1.82 -17.53 -7.97
CA PHE A 351 -2.75 -16.48 -7.56
C PHE A 351 -4.17 -16.77 -8.02
N THR A 352 -5.14 -16.69 -7.09
CA THR A 352 -6.57 -16.89 -7.36
C THR A 352 -7.39 -15.65 -6.96
N ALA A 353 -8.63 -15.55 -7.44
CA ALA A 353 -9.51 -14.42 -7.15
C ALA A 353 -10.10 -14.41 -5.73
N ASN A 354 -10.28 -15.58 -5.13
CA ASN A 354 -10.93 -15.74 -3.83
C ASN A 354 -10.39 -16.96 -3.08
N ASN A 355 -10.74 -17.05 -1.80
CA ASN A 355 -10.26 -18.10 -0.91
C ASN A 355 -10.75 -19.49 -1.29
N ASP A 356 -12.03 -19.62 -1.68
CA ASP A 356 -12.60 -20.93 -1.99
C ASP A 356 -11.83 -21.58 -3.14
N PHE A 357 -11.52 -20.81 -4.19
CA PHE A 357 -10.74 -21.30 -5.30
C PHE A 357 -9.27 -21.58 -4.93
N ALA A 358 -8.69 -20.78 -4.02
CA ALA A 358 -7.35 -21.09 -3.49
C ALA A 358 -7.34 -22.41 -2.73
N TYR A 359 -8.35 -22.69 -1.92
CA TYR A 359 -8.48 -23.97 -1.23
C TYR A 359 -8.75 -25.15 -2.17
N ASP A 360 -9.52 -24.95 -3.25
CA ASP A 360 -9.74 -25.98 -4.25
C ASP A 360 -8.42 -26.34 -4.96
N ILE A 361 -7.62 -25.35 -5.36
CA ILE A 361 -6.27 -25.55 -5.92
C ILE A 361 -5.37 -26.26 -4.91
N SER A 362 -5.40 -25.84 -3.65
CA SER A 362 -4.62 -26.48 -2.58
C SER A 362 -4.93 -27.97 -2.43
N ARG A 363 -6.21 -28.34 -2.46
CA ARG A 363 -6.65 -29.74 -2.33
C ARG A 363 -6.30 -30.57 -3.58
N GLU A 364 -6.55 -30.01 -4.77
CA GLU A 364 -6.33 -30.71 -6.04
C GLU A 364 -4.84 -31.00 -6.28
N PHE A 365 -3.98 -30.04 -6.00
CA PHE A 365 -2.54 -30.11 -6.30
C PHE A 365 -1.67 -30.35 -5.05
N ILE A 366 -2.27 -30.50 -3.85
CA ILE A 366 -1.59 -30.72 -2.57
C ILE A 366 -0.54 -29.61 -2.33
N LEU A 367 -0.95 -28.35 -2.49
CA LEU A 367 -0.12 -27.18 -2.27
C LEU A 367 -0.45 -26.51 -0.93
N PRO A 368 0.53 -25.98 -0.18
CA PRO A 368 0.24 -25.09 0.92
C PRO A 368 -0.55 -23.87 0.41
N CYS A 369 -1.48 -23.36 1.23
CA CYS A 369 -2.37 -22.30 0.84
C CYS A 369 -2.39 -21.18 1.88
N ILE A 370 -2.27 -19.93 1.42
CA ILE A 370 -2.39 -18.73 2.26
C ILE A 370 -3.58 -17.91 1.81
N THR A 371 -4.52 -17.69 2.74
CA THR A 371 -5.70 -16.83 2.54
C THR A 371 -5.81 -15.84 3.70
N HIS A 372 -6.77 -14.90 3.64
CA HIS A 372 -7.02 -14.00 4.77
C HIS A 372 -7.55 -14.74 6.02
N GLN A 373 -8.00 -15.98 5.89
CA GLN A 373 -8.47 -16.82 6.98
C GLN A 373 -7.34 -17.65 7.60
N THR A 374 -6.15 -17.68 7.01
CA THR A 374 -4.99 -18.40 7.54
C THR A 374 -4.46 -17.66 8.76
N ASP A 375 -4.35 -18.35 9.88
CA ASP A 375 -3.82 -17.81 11.13
C ASP A 375 -2.38 -17.29 10.95
N THR A 376 -2.01 -16.28 11.74
CA THR A 376 -0.70 -15.60 11.62
C THR A 376 0.47 -16.59 11.82
N ASP A 377 0.36 -17.50 12.79
CA ASP A 377 1.40 -18.50 13.08
C ASP A 377 1.54 -19.50 11.92
N GLU A 378 0.41 -20.03 11.41
CA GLU A 378 0.40 -20.95 10.27
C GLU A 378 0.95 -20.26 9.01
N ARG A 379 0.56 -19.00 8.76
CA ARG A 379 1.07 -18.21 7.66
C ARG A 379 2.58 -18.02 7.74
N THR A 380 3.08 -17.69 8.91
CA THR A 380 4.53 -17.52 9.17
C THR A 380 5.27 -18.83 8.87
N GLU A 381 4.77 -19.95 9.36
CA GLU A 381 5.36 -21.27 9.10
C GLU A 381 5.40 -21.61 7.60
N ILE A 382 4.29 -21.39 6.88
CA ILE A 382 4.24 -21.65 5.42
C ILE A 382 5.26 -20.78 4.68
N LEU A 383 5.37 -19.49 5.03
CA LEU A 383 6.31 -18.58 4.39
C LEU A 383 7.77 -18.91 4.72
N GLU A 384 8.07 -19.35 5.94
CA GLU A 384 9.41 -19.81 6.32
C GLU A 384 9.82 -21.07 5.57
N ARG A 385 8.92 -22.05 5.45
CA ARG A 385 9.14 -23.27 4.67
C ARG A 385 9.26 -22.98 3.17
N PHE A 386 8.51 -22.00 2.67
CA PHE A 386 8.69 -21.51 1.31
C PHE A 386 10.02 -20.75 1.15
N ARG A 387 10.49 -19.99 2.16
CA ARG A 387 11.79 -19.30 2.15
C ARG A 387 12.97 -20.27 2.19
N SER A 388 12.89 -21.30 3.00
CA SER A 388 13.93 -22.34 3.11
C SER A 388 14.00 -23.26 1.87
N GLY A 389 12.94 -23.28 1.02
CA GLY A 389 12.82 -24.19 -0.12
C GLY A 389 12.23 -25.55 0.21
N GLU A 390 11.77 -25.77 1.44
CA GLU A 390 11.01 -26.99 1.80
C GLU A 390 9.68 -27.04 1.02
N TYR A 391 9.04 -25.88 0.83
CA TYR A 391 7.96 -25.71 -0.12
C TYR A 391 8.48 -24.96 -1.35
N SER A 392 8.36 -25.55 -2.54
CA SER A 392 8.69 -24.90 -3.81
C SER A 392 7.49 -24.17 -4.41
N MET A 393 6.27 -24.52 -4.02
CA MET A 393 5.03 -24.00 -4.60
C MET A 393 4.03 -23.65 -3.52
N LEU A 394 3.22 -22.60 -3.72
CA LEU A 394 2.11 -22.25 -2.85
C LEU A 394 0.95 -21.66 -3.65
N ALA A 395 -0.27 -21.84 -3.15
CA ALA A 395 -1.49 -21.19 -3.65
C ALA A 395 -1.89 -20.04 -2.73
N THR A 396 -2.45 -18.97 -3.30
CA THR A 396 -2.93 -17.84 -2.50
C THR A 396 -4.13 -17.15 -3.15
N SER A 397 -4.96 -16.56 -2.31
CA SER A 397 -5.95 -15.57 -2.72
C SER A 397 -5.33 -14.16 -2.73
N GLN A 398 -6.13 -13.13 -2.57
CA GLN A 398 -5.70 -11.72 -2.58
C GLN A 398 -4.75 -11.32 -1.44
N VAL A 399 -4.58 -12.17 -0.42
CA VAL A 399 -3.85 -11.84 0.83
C VAL A 399 -2.37 -11.55 0.62
N LEU A 400 -1.71 -12.17 -0.37
CA LEU A 400 -0.33 -11.84 -0.70
C LEU A 400 -0.17 -10.55 -1.51
N ASP A 401 -1.27 -9.90 -1.86
CA ASP A 401 -1.24 -8.62 -2.57
C ASP A 401 -0.86 -7.46 -1.63
N GLU A 402 -1.12 -7.59 -0.32
CA GLU A 402 -0.91 -6.51 0.66
C GLU A 402 0.06 -6.92 1.77
N GLY A 403 1.23 -6.32 1.76
CA GLY A 403 2.09 -6.23 2.94
C GLY A 403 2.88 -7.45 3.40
N ILE A 404 2.75 -8.61 2.78
CA ILE A 404 3.48 -9.80 3.19
C ILE A 404 4.80 -9.93 2.43
N ASP A 405 5.93 -10.09 3.14
CA ASP A 405 7.21 -10.38 2.52
C ASP A 405 7.25 -11.83 2.01
N VAL A 406 6.80 -12.02 0.78
CA VAL A 406 6.89 -13.30 0.10
C VAL A 406 8.34 -13.50 -0.33
N PRO A 407 8.96 -14.63 0.04
CA PRO A 407 10.31 -14.95 -0.41
C PRO A 407 10.36 -14.99 -1.94
N ALA A 408 11.53 -14.74 -2.53
CA ALA A 408 11.72 -14.69 -3.97
C ALA A 408 11.10 -15.90 -4.67
N ALA A 409 10.16 -15.63 -5.56
CA ALA A 409 9.59 -16.58 -6.50
C ALA A 409 9.99 -16.17 -7.91
N ASN A 410 10.30 -17.13 -8.74
CA ASN A 410 10.69 -16.88 -10.14
C ASN A 410 9.56 -17.21 -11.12
N VAL A 411 8.48 -17.83 -10.66
CA VAL A 411 7.30 -18.13 -11.46
C VAL A 411 6.03 -17.70 -10.73
N GLY A 412 5.21 -16.90 -11.38
CA GLY A 412 3.86 -16.56 -10.95
C GLY A 412 2.85 -17.11 -11.94
N ILE A 413 1.72 -17.63 -11.42
CA ILE A 413 0.62 -18.12 -12.25
C ILE A 413 -0.66 -17.43 -11.79
N ILE A 414 -1.28 -16.64 -12.65
CA ILE A 414 -2.57 -15.98 -12.40
C ILE A 414 -3.66 -16.81 -13.04
N LEU A 415 -4.47 -17.48 -12.24
CA LEU A 415 -5.66 -18.22 -12.71
C LEU A 415 -6.89 -17.32 -12.85
N SER A 416 -7.00 -16.37 -11.95
CA SER A 416 -8.08 -15.40 -11.91
C SER A 416 -7.66 -14.26 -10.99
N GLY A 417 -8.20 -13.07 -11.17
CA GLY A 417 -7.83 -11.94 -10.33
C GLY A 417 -8.68 -10.71 -10.60
N SER A 418 -8.57 -9.71 -9.73
CA SER A 418 -9.24 -8.43 -9.92
C SER A 418 -8.63 -7.66 -11.10
N ALA A 419 -9.42 -6.76 -11.68
CA ALA A 419 -8.98 -5.87 -12.77
C ALA A 419 -8.06 -4.73 -12.28
N SER A 420 -7.69 -4.68 -11.00
CA SER A 420 -6.92 -3.59 -10.41
C SER A 420 -5.46 -3.61 -10.90
N LYS A 421 -5.05 -2.52 -11.55
CA LYS A 421 -3.65 -2.26 -11.95
C LYS A 421 -2.69 -2.42 -10.77
N ARG A 422 -3.10 -1.98 -9.60
CA ARG A 422 -2.34 -2.03 -8.36
C ARG A 422 -2.03 -3.45 -7.92
N GLN A 423 -3.03 -4.35 -7.88
CA GLN A 423 -2.82 -5.73 -7.50
C GLN A 423 -1.90 -6.46 -8.48
N TYR A 424 -2.01 -6.14 -9.77
CA TYR A 424 -1.13 -6.68 -10.79
C TYR A 424 0.33 -6.24 -10.56
N ALA A 425 0.58 -4.95 -10.33
CA ALA A 425 1.92 -4.43 -10.05
C ALA A 425 2.50 -5.00 -8.74
N GLN A 426 1.69 -5.17 -7.70
CA GLN A 426 2.11 -5.80 -6.46
C GLN A 426 2.50 -7.27 -6.65
N ARG A 427 1.76 -8.03 -7.45
CA ARG A 427 2.08 -9.43 -7.80
C ARG A 427 3.39 -9.52 -8.55
N LEU A 428 3.60 -8.67 -9.57
CA LEU A 428 4.87 -8.60 -10.30
C LEU A 428 6.05 -8.33 -9.36
N GLY A 429 5.93 -7.34 -8.47
CA GLY A 429 6.99 -7.00 -7.52
C GLY A 429 7.38 -8.13 -6.56
N ARG A 430 6.47 -9.05 -6.27
CA ARG A 430 6.78 -10.22 -5.42
C ARG A 430 7.54 -11.31 -6.17
N ILE A 431 7.24 -11.48 -7.45
CA ILE A 431 7.89 -12.43 -8.34
C ILE A 431 9.24 -11.89 -8.81
N LEU A 432 9.29 -10.60 -9.13
CA LEU A 432 10.45 -9.91 -9.70
C LEU A 432 11.53 -9.62 -8.64
N ARG A 433 12.00 -10.65 -7.95
CA ARG A 433 13.13 -10.51 -7.04
C ARG A 433 14.38 -11.12 -7.67
N PRO A 434 15.54 -10.46 -7.56
CA PRO A 434 16.80 -11.02 -8.02
C PRO A 434 17.02 -12.38 -7.36
N THR A 435 17.19 -13.42 -8.18
CA THR A 435 17.68 -14.73 -7.75
C THR A 435 19.17 -14.84 -8.10
N ASN A 436 19.91 -15.66 -7.37
CA ASN A 436 21.35 -15.84 -7.62
C ASN A 436 21.65 -16.32 -9.05
N ASP A 437 20.70 -16.92 -9.74
CA ASP A 437 20.86 -17.50 -11.08
C ASP A 437 20.57 -16.53 -12.23
N ARG A 438 20.17 -15.27 -11.93
CA ARG A 438 19.82 -14.23 -12.93
C ARG A 438 18.86 -14.71 -14.03
N GLN A 439 18.03 -15.72 -13.75
CA GLN A 439 17.03 -16.15 -14.71
C GLN A 439 15.83 -15.17 -14.70
N PRO A 440 15.27 -14.83 -15.88
CA PRO A 440 14.10 -13.97 -15.94
C PRO A 440 12.93 -14.63 -15.21
N ALA A 441 12.23 -13.83 -14.42
CA ALA A 441 11.00 -14.26 -13.79
C ALA A 441 9.92 -14.46 -14.87
N ARG A 442 8.99 -15.40 -14.65
CA ARG A 442 7.90 -15.67 -15.58
C ARG A 442 6.56 -15.48 -14.90
N LEU A 443 5.68 -14.76 -15.58
CA LEU A 443 4.31 -14.55 -15.15
C LEU A 443 3.36 -15.15 -16.16
N TYR A 444 2.74 -16.26 -15.82
CA TYR A 444 1.69 -16.88 -16.62
C TYR A 444 0.34 -16.29 -16.25
N GLU A 445 -0.41 -15.83 -17.24
CA GLU A 445 -1.79 -15.40 -17.08
C GLU A 445 -2.70 -16.35 -17.87
N ILE A 446 -3.51 -17.17 -17.17
CA ILE A 446 -4.42 -18.11 -17.79
C ILE A 446 -5.81 -17.48 -17.85
N ILE A 447 -6.30 -17.18 -19.05
CA ILE A 447 -7.59 -16.56 -19.29
C ILE A 447 -8.52 -17.47 -20.06
N THR A 448 -9.82 -17.41 -19.74
CA THR A 448 -10.84 -18.11 -20.51
C THR A 448 -11.35 -17.21 -21.62
N THR A 449 -11.18 -17.65 -22.87
CA THR A 449 -11.59 -16.90 -24.07
C THR A 449 -13.10 -16.76 -24.17
N ASP A 450 -13.52 -15.70 -24.85
CA ASP A 450 -14.94 -15.39 -25.07
C ASP A 450 -15.77 -15.31 -23.78
N THR A 451 -15.13 -14.78 -22.72
CA THR A 451 -15.75 -14.52 -21.42
C THR A 451 -15.43 -13.13 -20.92
N MET A 452 -16.01 -12.74 -19.80
CA MET A 452 -15.70 -11.45 -19.14
C MET A 452 -14.22 -11.33 -18.74
N GLU A 453 -13.48 -12.42 -18.57
CA GLU A 453 -12.05 -12.37 -18.19
C GLU A 453 -11.16 -11.76 -19.28
N THR A 454 -11.51 -11.89 -20.55
CA THR A 454 -10.75 -11.31 -21.66
C THR A 454 -10.64 -9.79 -21.52
N TYR A 455 -11.74 -9.12 -21.14
CA TYR A 455 -11.74 -7.66 -20.93
C TYR A 455 -10.95 -7.24 -19.68
N VAL A 456 -11.03 -8.03 -18.62
CA VAL A 456 -10.29 -7.79 -17.38
C VAL A 456 -8.79 -7.90 -17.60
N SER A 457 -8.34 -8.90 -18.36
CA SER A 457 -6.93 -9.09 -18.71
C SER A 457 -6.38 -7.95 -19.58
N GLN A 458 -7.15 -7.48 -20.57
CA GLN A 458 -6.74 -6.33 -21.40
C GLN A 458 -6.53 -5.07 -20.54
N ARG A 459 -7.45 -4.74 -19.63
CA ARG A 459 -7.30 -3.58 -18.73
C ARG A 459 -6.07 -3.64 -17.84
N ARG A 460 -5.68 -4.83 -17.37
CA ARG A 460 -4.47 -5.01 -16.57
C ARG A 460 -3.21 -4.64 -17.37
N ARG A 461 -3.15 -5.00 -18.65
CA ARG A 461 -2.01 -4.73 -19.54
C ARG A 461 -1.92 -3.28 -19.98
N ASP A 462 -3.03 -2.69 -20.40
CA ASP A 462 -3.07 -1.27 -20.80
C ASP A 462 -2.62 -0.35 -19.66
N GLY A 463 -2.78 -0.80 -18.42
CA GLY A 463 -2.32 -0.10 -17.25
C GLY A 463 -0.82 -0.17 -16.97
N VAL A 464 -0.12 -1.16 -17.48
CA VAL A 464 1.35 -1.28 -17.36
C VAL A 464 2.02 -0.47 -18.49
N SER A 465 1.45 -0.48 -19.71
CA SER A 465 2.02 0.21 -20.87
C SER A 465 1.78 1.74 -20.88
N SER A 466 0.74 2.25 -20.23
CA SER A 466 0.47 3.70 -20.18
C SER A 466 1.37 4.47 -19.21
N SER A 467 2.13 3.79 -18.36
CA SER A 467 3.15 4.40 -17.49
C SER A 467 4.51 4.61 -18.18
N ALA A 468 4.68 4.10 -19.41
CA ALA A 468 5.91 4.26 -20.18
C ALA A 468 5.91 5.47 -21.12
N ASP A 469 4.74 6.12 -21.35
CA ASP A 469 4.58 7.24 -22.30
C ASP A 469 4.19 8.59 -21.63
N SER A 470 4.35 8.75 -20.32
CA SER A 470 4.05 10.00 -19.61
C SER A 470 5.19 10.51 -18.74
#